data_4683e46c4e6800b941383d4ed25d0fdd
#
_entry.id   4683e46c4e6800b941383d4ed25d0fdd
#
_cell.length_a   1.000
_cell.length_b   1.000
_cell.length_c   1.000
_cell.angle_alpha   90.00
_cell.angle_beta   90.00
_cell.angle_gamma   90.00
#
_symmetry.space_group_name_H-M   'P 1'
#
loop_
_entity.id
_entity.type
_entity.pdbx_description
1 polymer ?
#
loop_
_entity_poly.entity_id
_entity_poly.type
_entity_poly.pdbx_seq_one_letter_code
_entity_poly.pdbx_strand_id
1 'polypeptide(L)'
;MATGNSNVFGMGYPVVALVDTYTDGASITYDDGFVLGTAVEAAYNAESSMAEDYGDDEVQDIDSGTNGISGTLELNMIALDKLANLLGWSSSGSTPKVYHVTDEASPYVGFGYYKKDVASGGYVARWIYRAQFSRTSETSRTKTQSVEWNHPTLDWRGTIVHLSTPAGKGVWNDEVAFETREAAKAWLNIKAGISGGGSTTVS
;
A
#
# COMPACT_ATOMS: atom_id res chain seq x y z
N MET A 1 3.74 28.74 -0.30
CA MET A 1 2.99 27.48 -0.10
C MET A 1 2.02 27.35 -1.27
N ALA A 2 2.29 26.47 -2.20
CA ALA A 2 1.42 26.26 -3.35
C ALA A 2 0.34 25.26 -2.95
N THR A 3 -0.87 25.76 -2.72
CA THR A 3 -2.08 24.93 -2.65
C THR A 3 -2.53 24.65 -4.08
N GLY A 4 -1.85 23.74 -4.75
CA GLY A 4 -2.24 23.32 -6.09
C GLY A 4 -3.05 22.03 -6.00
N ASN A 5 -4.20 21.97 -6.64
CA ASN A 5 -4.85 20.74 -7.02
C ASN A 5 -3.86 19.89 -7.81
N SER A 6 -3.29 18.87 -7.21
CA SER A 6 -2.36 18.00 -7.90
C SER A 6 -3.14 16.94 -8.67
N ASN A 7 -3.21 17.10 -9.99
CA ASN A 7 -3.61 16.00 -10.85
C ASN A 7 -2.45 15.01 -10.93
N VAL A 8 -2.63 13.85 -10.32
CA VAL A 8 -1.61 12.80 -10.23
C VAL A 8 -1.92 11.71 -11.23
N PHE A 9 -0.93 11.31 -12.03
CA PHE A 9 -1.05 10.17 -12.93
C PHE A 9 0.24 9.35 -12.92
N GLY A 10 0.16 8.10 -13.41
CA GLY A 10 1.32 7.24 -13.58
C GLY A 10 1.94 6.84 -12.25
N MET A 11 1.43 5.77 -11.65
CA MET A 11 2.05 5.15 -10.50
C MET A 11 3.22 4.28 -10.91
N GLY A 12 4.13 4.03 -9.98
CA GLY A 12 5.23 3.10 -10.19
C GLY A 12 5.93 2.70 -8.89
N TYR A 13 6.76 1.68 -9.02
CA TYR A 13 7.63 1.19 -7.96
C TYR A 13 6.87 0.75 -6.70
N PRO A 14 5.95 -0.22 -6.80
CA PRO A 14 5.25 -0.77 -5.65
C PRO A 14 6.25 -1.57 -4.80
N VAL A 15 6.42 -1.14 -3.56
CA VAL A 15 7.28 -1.79 -2.57
C VAL A 15 6.47 -2.23 -1.37
N VAL A 16 6.86 -3.34 -0.78
CA VAL A 16 6.28 -3.83 0.47
C VAL A 16 7.37 -4.27 1.42
N ALA A 17 7.07 -4.24 2.70
CA ALA A 17 7.88 -4.83 3.76
C ALA A 17 6.96 -5.50 4.79
N LEU A 18 7.31 -6.69 5.24
CA LEU A 18 6.54 -7.39 6.27
C LEU A 18 6.63 -6.62 7.59
N VAL A 19 5.52 -6.50 8.30
CA VAL A 19 5.55 -5.92 9.64
C VAL A 19 6.17 -6.94 10.59
N ASP A 20 7.32 -6.60 11.17
CA ASP A 20 8.00 -7.39 12.20
C ASP A 20 7.33 -7.16 13.55
N THR A 21 7.30 -5.92 14.01
CA THR A 21 6.72 -5.56 15.31
C THR A 21 5.89 -4.30 15.19
N TYR A 22 4.71 -4.30 15.83
CA TYR A 22 3.90 -3.12 16.03
C TYR A 22 3.61 -2.93 17.51
N THR A 23 4.02 -1.79 18.06
CA THR A 23 3.71 -1.38 19.44
C THR A 23 2.81 -0.16 19.39
N ASP A 24 1.57 -0.33 19.84
CA ASP A 24 0.56 0.72 19.84
C ASP A 24 1.01 1.94 20.65
N GLY A 25 0.83 3.13 20.08
CA GLY A 25 1.28 4.39 20.67
C GLY A 25 2.80 4.64 20.61
N ALA A 26 3.58 3.77 20.00
CA ALA A 26 5.04 3.88 19.95
C ALA A 26 5.61 3.79 18.54
N SER A 27 5.70 2.60 17.95
CA SER A 27 6.42 2.40 16.69
C SER A 27 5.93 1.18 15.92
N ILE A 28 6.26 1.16 14.63
CA ILE A 28 6.14 0.00 13.76
C ILE A 28 7.49 -0.28 13.12
N THR A 29 7.91 -1.54 13.10
CA THR A 29 9.14 -2.00 12.47
C THR A 29 8.82 -2.98 11.34
N TYR A 30 9.71 -3.03 10.38
CA TYR A 30 9.56 -3.88 9.21
C TYR A 30 10.79 -4.73 9.01
N ASP A 31 10.59 -5.95 8.53
CA ASP A 31 11.64 -6.78 7.94
C ASP A 31 12.08 -6.23 6.59
N ASP A 32 13.15 -6.81 6.02
CA ASP A 32 13.67 -6.45 4.71
C ASP A 32 12.56 -6.50 3.65
N GLY A 33 12.29 -5.35 3.05
CA GLY A 33 11.27 -5.20 2.04
C GLY A 33 11.75 -5.61 0.65
N PHE A 34 10.80 -5.65 -0.26
CA PHE A 34 11.05 -5.95 -1.67
C PHE A 34 10.11 -5.20 -2.61
N VAL A 35 10.57 -5.04 -3.85
CA VAL A 35 9.74 -4.49 -4.94
C VAL A 35 8.83 -5.61 -5.44
N LEU A 36 7.51 -5.37 -5.45
CA LEU A 36 6.53 -6.36 -5.91
C LEU A 36 6.66 -6.68 -7.41
N GLY A 37 6.87 -5.65 -8.22
CA GLY A 37 6.96 -5.82 -9.67
C GLY A 37 6.74 -4.50 -10.40
N THR A 38 6.24 -4.58 -11.63
CA THR A 38 5.86 -3.40 -12.41
C THR A 38 4.37 -3.15 -12.24
N ALA A 39 4.03 -1.97 -11.73
CA ALA A 39 2.64 -1.58 -11.51
C ALA A 39 1.98 -1.13 -12.82
N VAL A 40 0.70 -1.44 -12.93
CA VAL A 40 -0.21 -0.95 -13.96
C VAL A 40 -1.10 0.12 -13.35
N GLU A 41 -1.79 -0.20 -12.26
CA GLU A 41 -2.72 0.68 -11.58
C GLU A 41 -2.71 0.45 -10.07
N ALA A 42 -2.95 1.50 -9.29
CA ALA A 42 -3.31 1.39 -7.89
C ALA A 42 -4.48 2.31 -7.57
N ALA A 43 -5.54 1.76 -7.04
CA ALA A 43 -6.63 2.51 -6.46
C ALA A 43 -6.40 2.69 -4.95
N TYR A 44 -6.83 3.83 -4.45
CA TYR A 44 -6.83 4.18 -3.03
C TYR A 44 -8.17 4.80 -2.69
N ASN A 45 -8.88 4.19 -1.79
CA ASN A 45 -10.19 4.63 -1.32
C ASN A 45 -10.10 4.90 0.18
N ALA A 46 -10.50 6.10 0.60
CA ALA A 46 -10.72 6.41 2.00
C ALA A 46 -12.20 6.15 2.33
N GLU A 47 -12.44 5.27 3.28
CA GLU A 47 -13.79 4.97 3.77
C GLU A 47 -14.14 6.03 4.82
N SER A 48 -14.90 7.06 4.41
CA SER A 48 -15.38 8.10 5.31
C SER A 48 -16.82 7.85 5.72
N SER A 49 -17.15 8.10 6.99
CA SER A 49 -18.52 8.24 7.47
C SER A 49 -18.81 9.71 7.68
N MET A 50 -20.02 10.14 7.31
CA MET A 50 -20.57 11.43 7.64
C MET A 50 -21.84 11.18 8.45
N ALA A 51 -21.91 11.75 9.63
CA ALA A 51 -23.12 11.80 10.45
C ALA A 51 -23.58 13.26 10.52
N GLU A 52 -24.86 13.48 10.23
CA GLU A 52 -25.50 14.79 10.28
C GLU A 52 -26.44 14.83 11.48
N ASP A 53 -26.32 15.87 12.29
CA ASP A 53 -27.24 16.15 13.37
C ASP A 53 -28.28 17.21 12.91
N TYR A 54 -29.55 16.88 13.09
CA TYR A 54 -30.66 17.70 12.65
C TYR A 54 -31.38 18.32 13.83
N GLY A 55 -31.61 19.64 13.77
CA GLY A 55 -32.46 20.39 14.72
C GLY A 55 -33.29 21.38 13.94
N ASP A 56 -34.59 21.49 14.29
CA ASP A 56 -35.54 22.39 13.66
C ASP A 56 -35.63 22.29 12.13
N ASP A 57 -35.58 21.06 11.59
CA ASP A 57 -35.58 20.72 10.15
C ASP A 57 -34.34 21.22 9.36
N GLU A 58 -33.29 21.62 10.05
CA GLU A 58 -32.01 22.03 9.46
C GLU A 58 -30.84 21.20 9.99
N VAL A 59 -29.80 21.00 9.15
CA VAL A 59 -28.54 20.36 9.57
C VAL A 59 -27.82 21.32 10.52
N GLN A 60 -27.65 20.91 11.78
CA GLN A 60 -27.00 21.72 12.81
C GLN A 60 -25.53 21.41 12.97
N ASP A 61 -25.13 20.16 12.77
CA ASP A 61 -23.74 19.74 12.88
C ASP A 61 -23.43 18.57 11.92
N ILE A 62 -22.17 18.45 11.49
CA ILE A 62 -21.69 17.37 10.62
C ILE A 62 -20.44 16.78 11.27
N ASP A 63 -20.52 15.54 11.71
CA ASP A 63 -19.36 14.77 12.12
C ASP A 63 -18.85 13.93 10.94
N SER A 64 -17.58 14.10 10.58
CA SER A 64 -16.92 13.37 9.50
C SER A 64 -15.66 12.69 9.98
N GLY A 65 -15.56 11.39 9.77
CA GLY A 65 -14.38 10.60 10.12
C GLY A 65 -13.98 9.63 9.03
N THR A 66 -12.69 9.34 8.94
CA THR A 66 -12.20 8.24 8.09
C THR A 66 -12.12 6.98 8.93
N ASN A 67 -12.86 5.94 8.54
CA ASN A 67 -12.97 4.69 9.29
C ASN A 67 -12.02 3.60 8.78
N GLY A 68 -11.50 3.76 7.56
CA GLY A 68 -10.62 2.78 6.93
C GLY A 68 -10.05 3.30 5.62
N ILE A 69 -9.06 2.58 5.16
CA ILE A 69 -8.52 2.76 3.81
C ILE A 69 -8.48 1.41 3.11
N SER A 70 -8.80 1.40 1.84
CA SER A 70 -8.77 0.19 1.01
C SER A 70 -8.36 0.53 -0.41
N GLY A 71 -8.11 -0.48 -1.22
CA GLY A 71 -7.85 -0.25 -2.63
C GLY A 71 -7.46 -1.52 -3.37
N THR A 72 -7.08 -1.32 -4.61
CA THR A 72 -6.59 -2.38 -5.49
C THR A 72 -5.22 -2.05 -6.02
N LEU A 73 -4.43 -3.07 -6.30
CA LEU A 73 -3.14 -2.97 -6.96
C LEU A 73 -3.10 -3.93 -8.14
N GLU A 74 -3.02 -3.39 -9.34
CA GLU A 74 -2.84 -4.15 -10.57
C GLU A 74 -1.37 -4.13 -10.97
N LEU A 75 -0.81 -5.31 -11.22
CA LEU A 75 0.59 -5.49 -11.59
C LEU A 75 0.70 -6.10 -12.98
N ASN A 76 1.70 -5.68 -13.76
CA ASN A 76 1.98 -6.33 -15.03
C ASN A 76 2.45 -7.78 -14.82
N MET A 77 3.32 -7.99 -13.84
CA MET A 77 3.70 -9.32 -13.36
C MET A 77 4.20 -9.27 -11.93
N ILE A 78 4.05 -10.38 -11.21
CA ILE A 78 4.59 -10.60 -9.89
C ILE A 78 5.24 -11.98 -9.84
N ALA A 79 6.40 -12.08 -9.20
CA ALA A 79 7.06 -13.36 -9.00
C ALA A 79 6.31 -14.17 -7.93
N LEU A 80 6.20 -15.49 -8.13
CA LEU A 80 5.40 -16.38 -7.29
C LEU A 80 5.87 -16.41 -5.82
N ASP A 81 7.17 -16.32 -5.59
CA ASP A 81 7.78 -16.23 -4.26
C ASP A 81 7.36 -14.95 -3.52
N LYS A 82 7.35 -13.82 -4.22
CA LYS A 82 6.91 -12.52 -3.67
C LYS A 82 5.42 -12.53 -3.37
N LEU A 83 4.62 -13.12 -4.25
CA LEU A 83 3.19 -13.28 -4.03
C LEU A 83 2.91 -14.19 -2.82
N ALA A 84 3.66 -15.27 -2.68
CA ALA A 84 3.57 -16.16 -1.52
C ALA A 84 3.89 -15.43 -0.22
N ASN A 85 4.98 -14.68 -0.17
CA ASN A 85 5.35 -13.88 1.00
C ASN A 85 4.29 -12.83 1.35
N LEU A 86 3.72 -12.18 0.33
CA LEU A 86 2.68 -11.15 0.52
C LEU A 86 1.37 -11.72 1.06
N LEU A 87 1.00 -12.92 0.63
CA LEU A 87 -0.26 -13.55 1.00
C LEU A 87 -0.13 -14.58 2.14
N GLY A 88 1.09 -14.74 2.69
CA GLY A 88 1.35 -15.68 3.78
C GLY A 88 1.31 -17.15 3.36
N TRP A 89 1.52 -17.43 2.07
CA TRP A 89 1.52 -18.80 1.59
C TRP A 89 2.85 -19.48 1.83
N SER A 90 2.81 -20.74 2.22
CA SER A 90 4.02 -21.52 2.45
C SER A 90 4.71 -21.87 1.14
N SER A 91 6.00 -21.57 1.03
CA SER A 91 6.84 -21.94 -0.11
C SER A 91 7.84 -23.03 0.28
N SER A 92 8.12 -23.96 -0.62
CA SER A 92 9.03 -25.08 -0.36
C SER A 92 9.90 -25.39 -1.58
N GLY A 93 11.20 -25.58 -1.32
CA GLY A 93 12.18 -26.10 -2.27
C GLY A 93 12.84 -25.07 -3.17
N SER A 94 13.84 -25.51 -3.94
CA SER A 94 14.58 -24.68 -4.89
C SER A 94 13.80 -24.33 -6.17
N THR A 95 12.73 -25.07 -6.46
CA THR A 95 11.72 -24.71 -7.47
C THR A 95 10.56 -24.07 -6.74
N PRO A 96 10.14 -22.85 -7.12
CA PRO A 96 9.06 -22.16 -6.42
C PRO A 96 7.79 -23.01 -6.42
N LYS A 97 7.53 -23.69 -5.33
CA LYS A 97 6.31 -24.45 -5.09
C LYS A 97 5.59 -23.80 -3.93
N VAL A 98 4.38 -23.33 -4.18
CA VAL A 98 3.57 -22.61 -3.20
C VAL A 98 2.38 -23.48 -2.83
N TYR A 99 2.12 -23.56 -1.54
CA TYR A 99 0.96 -24.25 -0.99
C TYR A 99 -0.03 -23.20 -0.48
N HIS A 100 -1.27 -23.33 -0.93
CA HIS A 100 -2.38 -22.56 -0.40
C HIS A 100 -2.97 -23.30 0.78
N VAL A 101 -2.70 -22.84 1.99
CA VAL A 101 -3.23 -23.45 3.21
C VAL A 101 -4.47 -22.68 3.65
N THR A 102 -5.50 -23.40 4.13
CA THR A 102 -6.82 -22.82 4.40
C THR A 102 -6.87 -21.92 5.63
N ASP A 103 -5.93 -22.03 6.54
CA ASP A 103 -5.93 -21.32 7.83
C ASP A 103 -4.83 -20.24 7.95
N GLU A 104 -4.09 -19.98 6.88
CA GLU A 104 -3.06 -18.93 6.87
C GLU A 104 -3.69 -17.56 6.53
N ALA A 105 -3.61 -16.64 7.49
CA ALA A 105 -3.97 -15.25 7.27
C ALA A 105 -2.83 -14.52 6.56
N SER A 106 -3.15 -13.65 5.61
CA SER A 106 -2.15 -12.77 5.00
C SER A 106 -1.46 -11.93 6.07
N PRO A 107 -0.13 -11.81 6.03
CA PRO A 107 0.60 -11.01 7.00
C PRO A 107 0.26 -9.52 6.86
N TYR A 108 0.49 -8.77 7.93
CA TYR A 108 0.49 -7.32 7.83
C TYR A 108 1.77 -6.85 7.15
N VAL A 109 1.63 -5.90 6.24
CA VAL A 109 2.74 -5.31 5.50
C VAL A 109 2.66 -3.79 5.50
N GLY A 110 3.82 -3.13 5.47
CA GLY A 110 3.94 -1.78 4.98
C GLY A 110 3.94 -1.80 3.45
N PHE A 111 3.23 -0.87 2.83
CA PHE A 111 3.07 -0.81 1.38
C PHE A 111 3.27 0.60 0.88
N GLY A 112 4.07 0.77 -0.17
CA GLY A 112 4.32 2.08 -0.74
C GLY A 112 4.49 2.08 -2.24
N TYR A 113 4.25 3.25 -2.84
CA TYR A 113 4.44 3.53 -4.25
C TYR A 113 4.60 5.03 -4.47
N TYR A 114 5.12 5.42 -5.62
CA TYR A 114 5.08 6.82 -6.03
C TYR A 114 4.10 7.05 -7.17
N LYS A 115 3.64 8.28 -7.29
CA LYS A 115 2.81 8.80 -8.39
C LYS A 115 3.43 10.11 -8.91
N LYS A 116 3.26 10.40 -10.18
CA LYS A 116 3.74 11.63 -10.79
C LYS A 116 2.74 12.76 -10.53
N ASP A 117 3.21 13.88 -10.02
CA ASP A 117 2.42 15.09 -9.88
C ASP A 117 2.56 15.95 -11.14
N VAL A 118 1.44 16.22 -11.82
CA VAL A 118 1.42 17.01 -13.05
C VAL A 118 1.63 18.48 -12.78
N ALA A 119 1.11 18.98 -11.65
CA ALA A 119 1.12 20.41 -11.37
C ALA A 119 2.52 20.92 -11.02
N SER A 120 3.28 20.14 -10.24
CA SER A 120 4.66 20.48 -9.88
C SER A 120 5.70 19.89 -10.82
N GLY A 121 5.32 18.91 -11.67
CA GLY A 121 6.25 18.11 -12.46
C GLY A 121 7.07 17.11 -11.64
N GLY A 122 6.86 17.05 -10.33
CA GLY A 122 7.53 16.20 -9.38
C GLY A 122 6.86 14.84 -9.17
N TYR A 123 7.16 14.23 -8.04
CA TYR A 123 6.66 12.90 -7.64
C TYR A 123 6.16 12.96 -6.21
N VAL A 124 5.05 12.28 -5.94
CA VAL A 124 4.54 12.07 -4.58
C VAL A 124 4.69 10.61 -4.23
N ALA A 125 5.49 10.31 -3.22
CA ALA A 125 5.60 8.98 -2.65
C ALA A 125 4.60 8.83 -1.50
N ARG A 126 3.92 7.69 -1.47
CA ARG A 126 2.99 7.30 -0.42
C ARG A 126 3.48 6.03 0.25
N TRP A 127 3.44 5.99 1.57
CA TRP A 127 3.69 4.81 2.39
C TRP A 127 2.50 4.55 3.29
N ILE A 128 1.86 3.39 3.16
CA ILE A 128 0.79 2.90 4.00
C ILE A 128 1.44 2.05 5.09
N TYR A 129 1.23 2.40 6.34
CA TYR A 129 1.96 1.80 7.45
C TYR A 129 1.62 0.34 7.70
N ARG A 130 0.34 -0.01 7.61
CA ARG A 130 -0.11 -1.36 7.96
C ARG A 130 -1.30 -1.75 7.10
N ALA A 131 -1.10 -2.69 6.20
CA ALA A 131 -2.12 -3.21 5.31
C ALA A 131 -2.06 -4.73 5.24
N GLN A 132 -3.15 -5.35 4.83
CA GLN A 132 -3.21 -6.75 4.44
C GLN A 132 -3.65 -6.84 2.99
N PHE A 133 -3.06 -7.77 2.26
CA PHE A 133 -3.42 -8.05 0.88
C PHE A 133 -4.26 -9.32 0.79
N SER A 134 -5.16 -9.34 -0.17
CA SER A 134 -5.91 -10.51 -0.59
C SER A 134 -5.92 -10.63 -2.11
N ARG A 135 -6.01 -11.85 -2.59
CA ARG A 135 -6.16 -12.11 -4.02
C ARG A 135 -7.63 -12.34 -4.33
N THR A 136 -8.21 -11.52 -5.19
CA THR A 136 -9.64 -11.55 -5.46
C THR A 136 -9.98 -12.56 -6.55
N SER A 137 -9.25 -12.56 -7.65
CA SER A 137 -9.49 -13.49 -8.78
C SER A 137 -8.27 -13.60 -9.69
N GLU A 138 -8.15 -14.73 -10.35
CA GLU A 138 -7.22 -14.93 -11.45
C GLU A 138 -8.00 -15.43 -12.66
N THR A 139 -7.82 -14.78 -13.79
CA THR A 139 -8.37 -15.22 -15.06
C THR A 139 -7.22 -15.66 -15.96
N SER A 140 -7.23 -16.92 -16.36
CA SER A 140 -6.25 -17.45 -17.33
C SER A 140 -6.95 -17.68 -18.67
N ARG A 141 -6.43 -17.07 -19.73
CA ARG A 141 -6.97 -17.23 -21.09
C ARG A 141 -5.92 -17.86 -21.99
N THR A 142 -6.35 -18.75 -22.85
CA THR A 142 -5.50 -19.30 -23.90
C THR A 142 -5.25 -18.27 -25.00
N LYS A 143 -4.04 -18.31 -25.57
CA LYS A 143 -3.65 -17.43 -26.68
C LYS A 143 -4.60 -17.64 -27.87
N THR A 144 -5.23 -16.55 -28.32
CA THR A 144 -5.99 -16.48 -29.57
C THR A 144 -5.19 -15.70 -30.61
N GLN A 145 -5.80 -15.26 -31.71
CA GLN A 145 -5.12 -14.43 -32.73
C GLN A 145 -4.70 -13.04 -32.20
N SER A 146 -5.32 -12.55 -31.12
CA SER A 146 -4.92 -11.38 -30.36
C SER A 146 -4.33 -11.80 -29.01
N VAL A 147 -3.22 -11.17 -28.62
CA VAL A 147 -2.62 -11.36 -27.28
C VAL A 147 -3.31 -10.41 -26.33
N GLU A 148 -4.14 -10.94 -25.44
CA GLU A 148 -4.66 -10.19 -24.29
C GLU A 148 -3.76 -10.46 -23.08
N TRP A 149 -3.21 -9.39 -22.49
CA TRP A 149 -2.41 -9.49 -21.28
C TRP A 149 -3.33 -9.58 -20.06
N ASN A 150 -3.11 -10.58 -19.24
CA ASN A 150 -3.82 -10.72 -17.97
C ASN A 150 -2.94 -10.21 -16.84
N HIS A 151 -3.42 -9.16 -16.17
CA HIS A 151 -2.70 -8.51 -15.08
C HIS A 151 -3.23 -9.02 -13.73
N PRO A 152 -2.39 -9.56 -12.83
CA PRO A 152 -2.84 -9.95 -11.51
C PRO A 152 -3.26 -8.71 -10.71
N THR A 153 -4.46 -8.80 -10.14
CA THR A 153 -5.02 -7.77 -9.27
C THR A 153 -5.07 -8.26 -7.84
N LEU A 154 -4.60 -7.44 -6.95
CA LEU A 154 -4.57 -7.66 -5.51
C LEU A 154 -5.42 -6.58 -4.83
N ASP A 155 -6.33 -7.01 -3.96
CA ASP A 155 -7.02 -6.08 -3.07
C ASP A 155 -6.21 -5.88 -1.81
N TRP A 156 -6.28 -4.70 -1.24
CA TRP A 156 -5.63 -4.41 0.03
C TRP A 156 -6.54 -3.57 0.92
N ARG A 157 -6.38 -3.76 2.22
CA ARG A 157 -7.05 -2.98 3.25
C ARG A 157 -6.05 -2.56 4.30
N GLY A 158 -6.02 -1.25 4.60
CA GLY A 158 -5.17 -0.68 5.64
C GLY A 158 -5.87 -0.59 6.98
N THR A 159 -5.07 -0.71 8.04
CA THR A 159 -5.51 -0.49 9.41
C THR A 159 -4.83 0.74 9.98
N ILE A 160 -5.52 1.43 10.89
CA ILE A 160 -4.96 2.54 11.62
C ILE A 160 -3.78 2.09 12.49
N VAL A 161 -2.76 2.90 12.59
CA VAL A 161 -1.66 2.72 13.52
C VAL A 161 -1.52 3.98 14.39
N HIS A 162 -1.17 3.79 15.65
CA HIS A 162 -0.84 4.89 16.55
C HIS A 162 0.67 4.88 16.75
N LEU A 163 1.30 5.96 16.36
CA LEU A 163 2.74 6.16 16.49
C LEU A 163 3.01 7.20 17.57
N SER A 164 4.27 7.30 18.00
CA SER A 164 4.69 8.36 18.93
C SER A 164 4.52 9.76 18.33
N THR A 165 4.59 9.88 17.02
CA THR A 165 4.42 11.13 16.26
C THR A 165 3.52 10.90 15.04
N PRO A 166 2.39 11.62 14.90
CA PRO A 166 1.82 12.58 15.83
C PRO A 166 1.17 11.91 17.06
N ALA A 167 1.59 12.31 18.24
CA ALA A 167 1.13 11.71 19.48
C ALA A 167 -0.40 11.73 19.64
N GLY A 168 -0.97 10.59 20.02
CA GLY A 168 -2.39 10.44 20.31
C GLY A 168 -3.31 10.48 19.09
N LYS A 169 -2.77 10.48 17.86
CA LYS A 169 -3.54 10.41 16.62
C LYS A 169 -3.24 9.13 15.87
N GLY A 170 -4.29 8.51 15.36
CA GLY A 170 -4.15 7.41 14.43
C GLY A 170 -3.72 7.92 13.05
N VAL A 171 -2.79 7.21 12.43
CA VAL A 171 -2.33 7.48 11.07
C VAL A 171 -2.50 6.27 10.18
N TRP A 172 -2.74 6.51 8.89
CA TRP A 172 -2.92 5.47 7.88
C TRP A 172 -1.71 5.39 6.96
N ASN A 173 -1.23 6.55 6.53
CA ASN A 173 -0.18 6.67 5.55
C ASN A 173 0.57 8.00 5.67
N ASP A 174 1.80 8.02 5.15
CA ASP A 174 2.58 9.22 4.86
C ASP A 174 2.53 9.53 3.38
N GLU A 175 2.56 10.82 3.03
CA GLU A 175 2.80 11.29 1.68
C GLU A 175 3.88 12.37 1.68
N VAL A 176 4.87 12.20 0.82
CA VAL A 176 5.98 13.14 0.69
C VAL A 176 6.20 13.47 -0.78
N ALA A 177 6.32 14.77 -1.07
CA ALA A 177 6.61 15.28 -2.42
C ALA A 177 8.12 15.35 -2.66
N PHE A 178 8.54 14.94 -3.86
CA PHE A 178 9.92 14.95 -4.32
C PHE A 178 10.01 15.57 -5.72
N GLU A 179 11.13 16.21 -6.00
CA GLU A 179 11.40 16.76 -7.32
C GLU A 179 11.75 15.68 -8.36
N THR A 180 12.38 14.59 -7.92
CA THR A 180 12.85 13.52 -8.81
C THR A 180 12.27 12.16 -8.44
N ARG A 181 12.15 11.30 -9.45
CA ARG A 181 11.70 9.92 -9.28
C ARG A 181 12.66 9.11 -8.40
N GLU A 182 13.94 9.37 -8.55
CA GLU A 182 15.00 8.67 -7.81
C GLU A 182 14.94 8.99 -6.32
N ALA A 183 14.65 10.24 -5.95
CA ALA A 183 14.45 10.63 -4.55
C ALA A 183 13.21 9.97 -3.93
N ALA A 184 12.10 9.90 -4.69
CA ALA A 184 10.89 9.20 -4.26
C ALA A 184 11.15 7.70 -4.03
N LYS A 185 11.88 7.05 -4.95
CA LYS A 185 12.29 5.64 -4.79
C LYS A 185 13.21 5.43 -3.59
N ALA A 186 14.20 6.32 -3.39
CA ALA A 186 15.11 6.22 -2.27
C ALA A 186 14.37 6.30 -0.93
N TRP A 187 13.41 7.21 -0.82
CA TRP A 187 12.58 7.33 0.36
C TRP A 187 11.74 6.06 0.61
N LEU A 188 11.13 5.51 -0.44
CA LEU A 188 10.38 4.26 -0.35
C LEU A 188 11.27 3.09 0.07
N ASN A 189 12.49 3.01 -0.45
CA ASN A 189 13.47 1.99 -0.06
C ASN A 189 13.85 2.11 1.41
N ILE A 190 14.06 3.33 1.91
CA ILE A 190 14.33 3.57 3.33
C ILE A 190 13.15 3.09 4.18
N LYS A 191 11.91 3.44 3.81
CA LYS A 191 10.71 3.00 4.52
C LYS A 191 10.55 1.48 4.52
N ALA A 192 10.88 0.84 3.41
CA ALA A 192 10.78 -0.62 3.23
C ALA A 192 12.02 -1.40 3.70
N GLY A 193 13.10 -0.74 4.15
CA GLY A 193 14.34 -1.44 4.54
C GLY A 193 15.10 -2.09 3.38
N ILE A 194 14.87 -1.69 2.11
CA ILE A 194 15.47 -2.35 0.94
C ILE A 194 16.97 -2.05 0.80
N SER A 195 17.43 -0.93 1.33
CA SER A 195 18.83 -0.49 1.22
C SER A 195 19.62 -0.83 2.47
N GLY A 196 20.04 -2.09 2.65
CA GLY A 196 21.08 -2.44 3.61
C GLY A 196 20.74 -3.33 4.78
N GLY A 197 19.85 -4.30 4.60
CA GLY A 197 19.72 -5.42 5.55
C GLY A 197 19.54 -4.98 7.01
N GLY A 198 18.51 -4.23 7.30
CA GLY A 198 18.20 -3.79 8.65
C GLY A 198 16.74 -3.40 8.83
N SER A 199 16.18 -3.73 9.97
CA SER A 199 14.82 -3.33 10.36
C SER A 199 14.69 -1.81 10.38
N THR A 200 13.69 -1.26 9.70
CA THR A 200 13.41 0.18 9.72
C THR A 200 12.34 0.49 10.75
N THR A 201 12.69 1.28 11.76
CA THR A 201 11.75 1.75 12.78
C THR A 201 11.14 3.08 12.36
N VAL A 202 9.83 3.17 12.35
CA VAL A 202 9.09 4.41 12.16
C VAL A 202 8.43 4.78 13.48
N SER A 203 8.80 5.90 14.01
CA SER A 203 8.31 6.44 15.28
C SER A 203 7.45 7.68 15.08
#